data_73f4cc78438dc9de9d52f133f3a25f35
#
_entry.id   73f4cc78438dc9de9d52f133f3a25f35
#
_cell.length_a   1.000
_cell.length_b   1.000
_cell.length_c   1.000
_cell.angle_alpha   90.00
_cell.angle_beta   90.00
_cell.angle_gamma   90.00
#
_symmetry.space_group_name_H-M   'P 1'
#
loop_
_entity.id
_entity.type
_entity.pdbx_description
1 polymer ?
#
loop_
_entity_poly.entity_id
_entity_poly.type
_entity_poly.pdbx_seq_one_letter_code
_entity_poly.pdbx_strand_id
1 'polypeptide(L)'
;LESLGAQIVGDETCMAGRLLYDPVVPDDYSTDGIVRALTARYISACTCPVFEQTEDRLYSLSEKIRQTKAEGIIYHVLRGCTPYDFELPLVEQLAKKMDIPILRVETDFSAEDAEQVKIRLEAFAEMIEQRR
;
A
#
# COMPACT_ATOMS: atom_id res chain seq x y z
N LEU A 1 2.89 -8.66 -12.59
CA LEU A 1 3.88 -7.58 -12.69
C LEU A 1 5.27 -8.14 -13.02
N GLU A 2 5.78 -9.06 -12.26
CA GLU A 2 7.12 -9.64 -12.51
C GLU A 2 7.21 -10.30 -13.89
N SER A 3 6.14 -10.95 -14.37
CA SER A 3 6.07 -11.49 -15.75
C SER A 3 6.13 -10.42 -16.85
N LEU A 4 5.92 -9.15 -16.50
CA LEU A 4 6.02 -7.99 -17.37
C LEU A 4 7.38 -7.26 -17.24
N GLY A 5 8.34 -7.84 -16.52
CA GLY A 5 9.66 -7.24 -16.29
C GLY A 5 9.70 -6.17 -15.19
N ALA A 6 8.60 -5.91 -14.50
CA ALA A 6 8.56 -4.97 -13.39
C ALA A 6 8.96 -5.66 -12.07
N GLN A 7 9.66 -4.94 -11.20
CA GLN A 7 10.02 -5.41 -9.87
C GLN A 7 9.11 -4.77 -8.81
N ILE A 8 8.53 -5.59 -7.93
CA ILE A 8 7.79 -5.10 -6.77
C ILE A 8 8.82 -4.76 -5.69
N VAL A 9 8.99 -3.47 -5.40
CA VAL A 9 9.96 -2.95 -4.42
C VAL A 9 9.35 -2.63 -3.06
N GLY A 10 8.03 -2.66 -2.96
CA GLY A 10 7.30 -2.43 -1.72
C GLY A 10 5.85 -2.88 -1.81
N ASP A 11 5.27 -3.20 -0.67
CA ASP A 11 3.90 -3.68 -0.55
C ASP A 11 3.23 -3.06 0.69
N GLU A 12 2.05 -2.50 0.48
CA GLU A 12 1.18 -1.89 1.50
C GLU A 12 -0.19 -2.57 1.56
N THR A 13 -0.33 -3.76 1.00
CA THR A 13 -1.59 -4.51 1.05
C THR A 13 -1.90 -5.03 2.45
N CYS A 14 -3.18 -5.29 2.73
CA CYS A 14 -3.65 -5.75 4.03
C CYS A 14 -3.06 -7.12 4.46
N MET A 15 -2.58 -7.90 3.50
CA MET A 15 -2.21 -9.30 3.69
C MET A 15 -0.70 -9.51 3.87
N ALA A 16 0.13 -8.51 3.57
CA ALA A 16 1.56 -8.71 3.45
C ALA A 16 2.39 -7.93 4.49
N GLY A 17 3.28 -7.09 4.03
CA GLY A 17 4.29 -6.43 4.84
C GLY A 17 3.76 -5.67 6.06
N ARG A 18 2.55 -5.12 5.98
CA ARG A 18 1.92 -4.37 7.08
C ARG A 18 1.88 -5.09 8.41
N LEU A 19 1.65 -6.39 8.39
CA LEU A 19 1.60 -7.19 9.62
C LEU A 19 2.98 -7.45 10.23
N LEU A 20 4.05 -7.23 9.45
CA LEU A 20 5.39 -7.67 9.78
C LEU A 20 6.40 -6.53 9.97
N TYR A 21 6.07 -5.29 9.62
CA TYR A 21 7.04 -4.19 9.59
C TYR A 21 7.64 -3.85 10.96
N ASP A 22 6.77 -3.70 11.96
CA ASP A 22 7.21 -3.25 13.26
C ASP A 22 7.10 -4.37 14.27
N PRO A 23 8.18 -4.69 14.98
CA PRO A 23 8.12 -5.67 16.05
C PRO A 23 7.23 -5.19 17.20
N VAL A 24 6.60 -6.11 17.89
CA VAL A 24 5.92 -5.83 19.16
C VAL A 24 7.00 -5.71 20.24
N VAL A 25 7.16 -4.52 20.79
CA VAL A 25 8.16 -4.25 21.84
C VAL A 25 7.41 -3.85 23.12
N PRO A 26 7.24 -4.76 24.08
CA PRO A 26 6.62 -4.41 25.35
C PRO A 26 7.58 -3.63 26.23
N ASP A 27 7.07 -2.61 26.93
CA ASP A 27 7.83 -1.84 27.94
C ASP A 27 8.17 -2.72 29.16
N ASP A 28 7.28 -3.64 29.47
CA ASP A 28 7.50 -4.70 30.47
C ASP A 28 6.91 -6.03 29.99
N TYR A 29 7.41 -7.13 30.52
CA TYR A 29 6.97 -8.49 30.16
C TYR A 29 5.85 -9.03 31.04
N SER A 30 5.14 -8.19 31.78
CA SER A 30 3.90 -8.57 32.43
C SER A 30 2.81 -8.87 31.39
N THR A 31 1.79 -9.61 31.76
CA THR A 31 0.64 -9.86 30.86
C THR A 31 0.03 -8.56 30.36
N ASP A 32 -0.13 -7.56 31.25
CA ASP A 32 -0.67 -6.25 30.88
C ASP A 32 0.25 -5.50 29.91
N GLY A 33 1.56 -5.48 30.17
CA GLY A 33 2.55 -4.86 29.28
C GLY A 33 2.55 -5.48 27.89
N ILE A 34 2.51 -6.81 27.81
CA ILE A 34 2.42 -7.51 26.50
C ILE A 34 1.12 -7.20 25.78
N VAL A 35 -0.02 -7.21 26.48
CA VAL A 35 -1.33 -6.90 25.87
C VAL A 35 -1.36 -5.45 25.37
N ARG A 36 -0.82 -4.50 26.12
CA ARG A 36 -0.72 -3.09 25.67
C ARG A 36 0.16 -2.94 24.43
N ALA A 37 1.31 -3.59 24.40
CA ALA A 37 2.20 -3.55 23.24
C ALA A 37 1.55 -4.16 21.98
N LEU A 38 0.84 -5.29 22.12
CA LEU A 38 0.06 -5.89 21.05
C LEU A 38 -1.06 -4.96 20.56
N THR A 39 -1.79 -4.34 21.49
CA THR A 39 -2.85 -3.38 21.15
C THR A 39 -2.30 -2.17 20.42
N ALA A 40 -1.23 -1.58 20.92
CA ALA A 40 -0.56 -0.44 20.28
C ALA A 40 -0.09 -0.81 18.87
N ARG A 41 0.50 -1.99 18.70
CA ARG A 41 1.02 -2.44 17.40
C ARG A 41 -0.07 -2.75 16.37
N TYR A 42 -1.14 -3.40 16.76
CA TYR A 42 -2.13 -3.94 15.80
C TYR A 42 -3.42 -3.13 15.70
N ILE A 43 -3.77 -2.36 16.71
CA ILE A 43 -5.01 -1.57 16.73
C ILE A 43 -4.73 -0.08 16.53
N SER A 44 -3.68 0.45 17.15
CA SER A 44 -3.36 1.88 17.09
C SER A 44 -2.37 2.23 15.97
N ALA A 45 -1.71 1.26 15.36
CA ALA A 45 -0.80 1.52 14.25
C ALA A 45 -1.57 1.93 12.99
N CYS A 46 -1.07 2.94 12.28
CA CYS A 46 -1.68 3.49 11.07
C CYS A 46 -1.53 2.57 9.85
N THR A 47 -2.00 1.35 9.95
CA THR A 47 -1.81 0.33 8.93
C THR A 47 -2.96 0.19 7.93
N CYS A 48 -4.13 0.75 8.21
CA CYS A 48 -5.31 0.63 7.36
C CYS A 48 -6.05 1.97 7.26
N PRO A 49 -6.60 2.36 6.10
CA PRO A 49 -7.40 3.57 5.94
C PRO A 49 -8.65 3.65 6.81
N VAL A 50 -9.04 2.56 7.46
CA VAL A 50 -10.15 2.54 8.42
C VAL A 50 -9.82 3.29 9.72
N PHE A 51 -8.53 3.47 10.04
CA PHE A 51 -8.06 4.22 11.20
C PHE A 51 -7.85 5.70 10.85
N GLU A 52 -8.07 6.61 11.80
CA GLU A 52 -8.01 8.07 11.57
C GLU A 52 -6.61 8.66 11.31
N GLN A 53 -5.56 7.87 11.32
CA GLN A 53 -4.16 8.35 11.20
C GLN A 53 -3.71 8.46 9.74
N THR A 54 -4.49 9.13 8.91
CA THR A 54 -4.23 9.25 7.47
C THR A 54 -2.92 9.97 7.16
N GLU A 55 -2.56 11.00 7.93
CA GLU A 55 -1.32 11.76 7.71
C GLU A 55 -0.08 10.89 7.95
N ASP A 56 -0.07 10.09 9.01
CA ASP A 56 1.02 9.17 9.32
C ASP A 56 1.14 8.08 8.25
N ARG A 57 0.02 7.61 7.72
CA ARG A 57 0.02 6.66 6.61
C ARG A 57 0.63 7.25 5.34
N LEU A 58 0.21 8.45 4.95
CA LEU A 58 0.74 9.13 3.77
C LEU A 58 2.22 9.46 3.94
N TYR A 59 2.64 9.84 5.14
CA TYR A 59 4.05 10.04 5.45
C TYR A 59 4.84 8.74 5.31
N SER A 60 4.38 7.65 5.91
CA SER A 60 5.00 6.33 5.81
C SER A 60 5.10 5.85 4.36
N LEU A 61 4.03 6.02 3.57
CA LEU A 61 4.02 5.71 2.15
C LEU A 61 5.06 6.55 1.39
N SER A 62 5.15 7.85 1.67
CA SER A 62 6.12 8.73 1.03
C SER A 62 7.57 8.34 1.32
N GLU A 63 7.85 7.97 2.57
CA GLU A 63 9.18 7.48 2.97
C GLU A 63 9.53 6.15 2.31
N LYS A 64 8.57 5.23 2.23
CA LYS A 64 8.78 3.96 1.53
C LYS A 64 9.09 4.17 0.06
N ILE A 65 8.35 5.03 -0.63
CA ILE A 65 8.61 5.38 -2.03
C ILE A 65 10.03 5.92 -2.20
N ARG A 66 10.47 6.83 -1.33
CA ARG A 66 11.84 7.40 -1.38
C ARG A 66 12.92 6.35 -1.13
N GLN A 67 12.75 5.51 -0.12
CA GLN A 67 13.71 4.49 0.28
C GLN A 67 13.88 3.41 -0.81
N THR A 68 12.77 2.99 -1.40
CA THR A 68 12.78 1.96 -2.45
C THR A 68 13.03 2.51 -3.84
N LYS A 69 12.98 3.84 -4.01
CA LYS A 69 13.07 4.51 -5.32
C LYS A 69 12.01 3.99 -6.30
N ALA A 70 10.80 3.76 -5.79
CA ALA A 70 9.70 3.27 -6.61
C ALA A 70 9.40 4.26 -7.75
N GLU A 71 9.25 3.76 -8.96
CA GLU A 71 8.99 4.54 -10.18
C GLU A 71 7.49 4.66 -10.50
N GLY A 72 6.64 3.92 -9.80
CA GLY A 72 5.19 3.94 -9.96
C GLY A 72 4.47 3.32 -8.78
N ILE A 73 3.20 3.65 -8.64
CA ILE A 73 2.31 3.11 -7.60
C ILE A 73 1.18 2.34 -8.28
N ILE A 74 0.97 1.10 -7.87
CA ILE A 74 -0.24 0.36 -8.20
C ILE A 74 -1.14 0.36 -6.97
N TYR A 75 -2.23 1.11 -7.06
CA TYR A 75 -3.24 1.19 -6.00
C TYR A 75 -4.28 0.10 -6.23
N HIS A 76 -4.04 -1.05 -5.60
CA HIS A 76 -4.92 -2.21 -5.73
C HIS A 76 -6.03 -2.17 -4.68
N VAL A 77 -7.28 -2.20 -5.12
CA VAL A 77 -8.47 -2.19 -4.28
C VAL A 77 -9.32 -3.43 -4.56
N LEU A 78 -9.73 -4.11 -3.52
CA LEU A 78 -10.77 -5.12 -3.64
C LEU A 78 -12.13 -4.42 -3.81
N ARG A 79 -12.94 -4.90 -4.73
CA ARG A 79 -14.28 -4.37 -4.99
C ARG A 79 -15.10 -4.31 -3.69
N GLY A 80 -15.60 -3.11 -3.35
CA GLY A 80 -16.33 -2.86 -2.12
C GLY A 80 -15.47 -2.53 -0.90
N CYS A 81 -14.16 -2.37 -1.05
CA CYS A 81 -13.30 -1.89 0.04
C CYS A 81 -13.40 -0.37 0.19
N THR A 82 -14.48 0.09 0.80
CA THR A 82 -14.79 1.51 0.99
C THR A 82 -13.66 2.33 1.62
N PRO A 83 -12.93 1.89 2.67
CA PRO A 83 -11.85 2.69 3.24
C PRO A 83 -10.76 3.05 2.24
N TYR A 84 -10.38 2.13 1.36
CA TYR A 84 -9.39 2.40 0.31
C TYR A 84 -9.93 3.34 -0.77
N ASP A 85 -11.21 3.26 -1.11
CA ASP A 85 -11.81 4.18 -2.07
C ASP A 85 -11.84 5.62 -1.55
N PHE A 86 -12.08 5.82 -0.26
CA PHE A 86 -12.02 7.15 0.37
C PHE A 86 -10.60 7.69 0.50
N GLU A 87 -9.61 6.85 0.65
CA GLU A 87 -8.22 7.28 0.77
C GLU A 87 -7.58 7.61 -0.59
N LEU A 88 -8.02 6.98 -1.66
CA LEU A 88 -7.43 7.12 -2.99
C LEU A 88 -7.14 8.56 -3.42
N PRO A 89 -8.04 9.54 -3.26
CA PRO A 89 -7.76 10.91 -3.65
C PRO A 89 -6.55 11.53 -2.92
N LEU A 90 -6.30 11.13 -1.68
CA LEU A 90 -5.18 11.61 -0.90
C LEU A 90 -3.86 10.99 -1.37
N VAL A 91 -3.88 9.69 -1.71
CA VAL A 91 -2.72 9.00 -2.30
C VAL A 91 -2.42 9.55 -3.69
N GLU A 92 -3.43 9.87 -4.51
CA GLU A 92 -3.24 10.52 -5.81
C GLU A 92 -2.61 11.91 -5.68
N GLN A 93 -3.02 12.70 -4.68
CA GLN A 93 -2.38 13.99 -4.39
C GLN A 93 -0.93 13.84 -3.96
N LEU A 94 -0.62 12.83 -3.13
CA LEU A 94 0.75 12.52 -2.73
C LEU A 94 1.58 12.11 -3.94
N ALA A 95 1.09 11.18 -4.77
CA ALA A 95 1.75 10.72 -5.98
C ALA A 95 2.06 11.89 -6.94
N LYS A 96 1.10 12.79 -7.12
CA LYS A 96 1.29 14.02 -7.91
C LYS A 96 2.35 14.94 -7.33
N LYS A 97 2.39 15.14 -6.01
CA LYS A 97 3.43 15.96 -5.34
C LYS A 97 4.83 15.35 -5.50
N MET A 98 4.91 14.03 -5.58
CA MET A 98 6.18 13.31 -5.74
C MET A 98 6.56 13.07 -7.21
N ASP A 99 5.73 13.52 -8.15
CA ASP A 99 5.86 13.25 -9.61
C ASP A 99 5.95 11.75 -9.94
N ILE A 100 5.16 10.93 -9.25
CA ILE A 100 5.12 9.47 -9.44
C ILE A 100 3.78 9.09 -10.06
N PRO A 101 3.78 8.30 -11.14
CA PRO A 101 2.54 7.80 -11.73
C PRO A 101 1.85 6.81 -10.81
N ILE A 102 0.52 6.83 -10.82
CA ILE A 102 -0.33 5.91 -10.06
C ILE A 102 -1.36 5.25 -10.97
N LEU A 103 -1.52 3.94 -10.83
CA LEU A 103 -2.56 3.16 -11.49
C LEU A 103 -3.49 2.57 -10.43
N ARG A 104 -4.79 2.94 -10.45
CA ARG A 104 -5.81 2.24 -9.67
C ARG A 104 -6.22 0.96 -10.38
N VAL A 105 -6.14 -0.16 -9.70
CA VAL A 105 -6.62 -1.48 -10.15
C VAL A 105 -7.65 -1.96 -9.15
N GLU A 106 -8.84 -2.28 -9.63
CA GLU A 106 -9.89 -2.90 -8.85
C GLU A 106 -10.05 -4.36 -9.27
N THR A 107 -10.10 -5.25 -8.30
CA THR A 107 -10.35 -6.68 -8.54
C THR A 107 -11.38 -7.21 -7.55
N ASP A 108 -11.92 -8.36 -7.83
CA ASP A 108 -12.65 -9.19 -6.89
C ASP A 108 -11.99 -10.57 -6.76
N PHE A 109 -12.67 -11.52 -6.15
CA PHE A 109 -12.17 -12.88 -6.01
C PHE A 109 -12.41 -13.76 -7.25
N SER A 110 -12.97 -13.19 -8.34
CA SER A 110 -13.13 -13.89 -9.62
C SER A 110 -11.91 -13.70 -10.51
N ALA A 111 -11.70 -14.61 -11.43
CA ALA A 111 -10.66 -14.50 -12.44
C ALA A 111 -11.13 -13.82 -13.74
N GLU A 112 -12.38 -13.33 -13.78
CA GLU A 112 -13.02 -12.85 -15.02
C GLU A 112 -12.34 -11.58 -15.56
N ASP A 113 -11.83 -10.72 -14.67
CA ASP A 113 -11.18 -9.46 -15.06
C ASP A 113 -9.66 -9.58 -15.28
N ALA A 114 -9.08 -10.78 -15.17
CA ALA A 114 -7.63 -10.97 -15.15
C ALA A 114 -6.93 -10.43 -16.41
N GLU A 115 -7.50 -10.65 -17.60
CA GLU A 115 -6.92 -10.15 -18.85
C GLU A 115 -7.00 -8.63 -18.97
N GLN A 116 -8.11 -8.01 -18.52
CA GLN A 116 -8.22 -6.55 -18.47
C GLN A 116 -7.20 -5.92 -17.52
N VAL A 117 -7.04 -6.50 -16.36
CA VAL A 117 -6.04 -6.06 -15.38
C VAL A 117 -4.64 -6.17 -15.97
N LYS A 118 -4.33 -7.28 -16.64
CA LYS A 118 -3.05 -7.50 -17.29
C LYS A 118 -2.74 -6.41 -18.32
N ILE A 119 -3.65 -6.13 -19.23
CA ILE A 119 -3.49 -5.09 -20.27
C ILE A 119 -3.20 -3.73 -19.63
N ARG A 120 -3.90 -3.37 -18.57
CA ARG A 120 -3.68 -2.10 -17.85
C ARG A 120 -2.32 -2.04 -17.16
N LEU A 121 -1.86 -3.15 -16.61
CA LEU A 121 -0.55 -3.26 -15.99
C LEU A 121 0.57 -3.18 -17.03
N GLU A 122 0.40 -3.80 -18.21
CA GLU A 122 1.34 -3.70 -19.34
C GLU A 122 1.47 -2.25 -19.80
N ALA A 123 0.36 -1.57 -20.08
CA ALA A 123 0.38 -0.17 -20.48
C ALA A 123 1.01 0.75 -19.42
N PHE A 124 0.80 0.47 -18.14
CA PHE A 124 1.41 1.22 -17.04
C PHE A 124 2.92 0.99 -16.95
N ALA A 125 3.38 -0.24 -17.13
CA ALA A 125 4.81 -0.56 -17.15
C ALA A 125 5.51 0.12 -18.34
N GLU A 126 4.94 0.07 -19.55
CA GLU A 126 5.45 0.77 -20.72
C GLU A 126 5.54 2.29 -20.50
N MET A 127 4.52 2.87 -19.89
CA MET A 127 4.54 4.31 -19.56
C MET A 127 5.66 4.67 -18.59
N ILE A 128 5.95 3.82 -17.59
CA ILE A 128 7.08 4.04 -16.67
C ILE A 128 8.41 3.95 -17.41
N GLU A 129 8.59 2.96 -18.28
CA GLU A 129 9.80 2.82 -19.09
C GLU A 129 10.07 4.04 -19.97
N GLN A 130 9.03 4.65 -20.54
CA GLN A 130 9.17 5.86 -21.36
C GLN A 130 9.52 7.12 -20.54
N ARG A 131 9.34 7.10 -19.23
CA ARG A 131 9.71 8.21 -18.31
C ARG A 131 11.16 8.16 -17.84
N ARG A 132 11.84 7.04 -18.01
CA ARG A 132 13.27 6.88 -17.69
C ARG A 132 14.16 7.62 -18.69
#